data_5bb69c74fad35459675ca035a9f26113
#
_entry.id   5bb69c74fad35459675ca035a9f26113
#
_cell.length_a   1.000
_cell.length_b   1.000
_cell.length_c   1.000
_cell.angle_alpha   90.00
_cell.angle_beta   90.00
_cell.angle_gamma   90.00
#
_symmetry.space_group_name_H-M   'P 1'
#
loop_
_entity.id
_entity.type
_entity.pdbx_description
1 polymer ?
#
loop_
_entity_poly.entity_id
_entity_poly.type
_entity_poly.pdbx_seq_one_letter_code
_entity_poly.pdbx_strand_id
1 'polypeptide(L)'
;RGYSEDKIIKIYRTIDPELLKRNAEGFLNGHTPFSSVVAFISMYAGFIEGANDVILSNESSANESNIGGESVNHQYSKSFEFERDFDEFRRRNFPQSAVYFSLLRPFCELQIAKQFSQYKQYHAIFRSCNRGSKKNIWCCECPKCLFVAIMLSPFLPPDELNSIFGCDMLAKTELETDFDGLCGFTGLKPFECVGTADEVVLALTLTAEKYKKSGLEMPALLRRFCEKNTACADYSLLSGFNEENLIPKKFDECVKRMFEYVSAAD
;
A
#
# COMPACT_ATOMS: atom_id res chain seq x y z
N ARG A 1 3.72 -20.50 2.85
CA ARG A 1 4.36 -19.22 3.28
C ARG A 1 5.48 -19.43 4.31
N GLY A 2 5.81 -20.68 4.67
CA GLY A 2 6.94 -21.01 5.53
C GLY A 2 6.68 -20.98 7.04
N TYR A 3 5.48 -20.57 7.46
CA TYR A 3 5.08 -20.62 8.87
C TYR A 3 4.18 -21.82 9.14
N SER A 4 4.36 -22.46 10.30
CA SER A 4 3.47 -23.53 10.78
C SER A 4 2.12 -22.98 11.25
N GLU A 5 1.08 -23.80 11.22
CA GLU A 5 -0.29 -23.40 11.59
C GLU A 5 -0.41 -22.89 13.04
N ASP A 6 0.42 -23.40 13.95
CA ASP A 6 0.48 -22.97 15.36
C ASP A 6 0.96 -21.52 15.54
N LYS A 7 1.54 -20.90 14.49
CA LYS A 7 1.94 -19.48 14.45
C LYS A 7 0.85 -18.57 13.89
N ILE A 8 -0.32 -19.12 13.56
CA ILE A 8 -1.39 -18.36 12.89
C ILE A 8 -2.59 -18.26 13.83
N ILE A 9 -2.90 -17.04 14.25
CA ILE A 9 -4.13 -16.73 14.99
C ILE A 9 -5.22 -16.42 13.96
N LYS A 10 -6.31 -17.19 13.98
CA LYS A 10 -7.45 -17.00 13.09
C LYS A 10 -8.60 -16.36 13.86
N ILE A 11 -8.99 -15.16 13.44
CA ILE A 11 -10.10 -14.42 14.02
C ILE A 11 -11.24 -14.37 13.02
N TYR A 12 -12.40 -14.88 13.42
CA TYR A 12 -13.59 -14.92 12.58
C TYR A 12 -14.55 -13.79 12.94
N ARG A 13 -15.11 -13.14 11.93
CA ARG A 13 -16.11 -12.09 12.05
C ARG A 13 -17.33 -12.45 11.22
N THR A 14 -18.51 -12.34 11.81
CA THR A 14 -19.78 -12.47 11.09
C THR A 14 -20.40 -11.07 10.95
N ILE A 15 -20.74 -10.68 9.74
CA ILE A 15 -21.49 -9.44 9.48
C ILE A 15 -22.96 -9.73 9.71
N ASP A 16 -23.66 -8.84 10.43
CA ASP A 16 -25.08 -8.96 10.67
C ASP A 16 -25.85 -9.03 9.33
N PRO A 17 -26.70 -10.06 9.12
CA PRO A 17 -27.50 -10.18 7.91
C PRO A 17 -28.40 -8.96 7.63
N GLU A 18 -28.87 -8.25 8.66
CA GLU A 18 -29.67 -7.05 8.51
C GLU A 18 -28.89 -5.95 7.79
N LEU A 19 -27.59 -5.78 8.08
CA LEU A 19 -26.73 -4.84 7.35
C LEU A 19 -26.70 -5.16 5.85
N LEU A 20 -26.53 -6.45 5.50
CA LEU A 20 -26.50 -6.88 4.11
C LEU A 20 -27.84 -6.65 3.42
N LYS A 21 -28.95 -6.88 4.12
CA LYS A 21 -30.31 -6.62 3.63
C LYS A 21 -30.51 -5.12 3.37
N ARG A 22 -30.16 -4.26 4.32
CA ARG A 22 -30.27 -2.79 4.17
C ARG A 22 -29.44 -2.28 2.98
N ASN A 23 -28.25 -2.81 2.78
CA ASN A 23 -27.44 -2.47 1.61
C ASN A 23 -28.16 -2.84 0.29
N ALA A 24 -28.80 -4.01 0.25
CA ALA A 24 -29.57 -4.43 -0.92
C ALA A 24 -30.83 -3.57 -1.17
N GLU A 25 -31.40 -2.99 -0.11
CA GLU A 25 -32.51 -2.03 -0.18
C GLU A 25 -32.08 -0.60 -0.56
N GLY A 26 -30.77 -0.38 -0.80
CA GLY A 26 -30.22 0.93 -1.22
C GLY A 26 -29.95 1.90 -0.08
N PHE A 27 -29.94 1.46 1.19
CA PHE A 27 -29.48 2.29 2.28
C PHE A 27 -28.00 2.62 2.14
N LEU A 28 -27.65 3.87 2.48
CA LEU A 28 -26.26 4.31 2.48
C LEU A 28 -25.47 3.54 3.55
N ASN A 29 -24.49 2.81 3.10
CA ASN A 29 -23.53 2.13 3.94
C ASN A 29 -22.26 2.98 3.97
N GLY A 30 -22.05 3.73 5.03
CA GLY A 30 -20.84 4.52 5.24
C GLY A 30 -19.59 3.61 5.29
N HIS A 31 -18.44 4.22 5.03
CA HIS A 31 -17.16 3.53 5.13
C HIS A 31 -16.85 3.19 6.60
N THR A 32 -17.02 1.91 6.98
CA THR A 32 -16.64 1.45 8.32
C THR A 32 -15.12 1.45 8.43
N PRO A 33 -14.51 2.11 9.44
CA PRO A 33 -13.06 2.15 9.60
C PRO A 33 -12.52 0.79 10.06
N PHE A 34 -12.43 -0.15 9.14
CA PHE A 34 -12.06 -1.54 9.40
C PHE A 34 -10.71 -1.68 10.09
N SER A 35 -9.73 -0.84 9.74
CA SER A 35 -8.42 -0.87 10.39
C SER A 35 -8.48 -0.55 11.88
N SER A 36 -9.45 0.28 12.33
CA SER A 36 -9.71 0.50 13.77
C SER A 36 -10.19 -0.77 14.45
N VAL A 37 -11.10 -1.50 13.82
CA VAL A 37 -11.58 -2.80 14.34
C VAL A 37 -10.40 -3.77 14.45
N VAL A 38 -9.53 -3.81 13.43
CA VAL A 38 -8.31 -4.64 13.45
C VAL A 38 -7.38 -4.24 14.59
N ALA A 39 -7.21 -2.94 14.87
CA ALA A 39 -6.36 -2.46 15.95
C ALA A 39 -6.79 -3.02 17.32
N PHE A 40 -8.09 -2.89 17.66
CA PHE A 40 -8.62 -3.42 18.92
C PHE A 40 -8.54 -4.95 19.00
N ILE A 41 -8.88 -5.64 17.92
CA ILE A 41 -8.83 -7.11 17.86
C ILE A 41 -7.38 -7.61 17.98
N SER A 42 -6.44 -6.97 17.30
CA SER A 42 -5.02 -7.34 17.36
C SER A 42 -4.42 -7.09 18.74
N MET A 43 -4.78 -5.99 19.40
CA MET A 43 -4.39 -5.71 20.77
C MET A 43 -4.92 -6.79 21.74
N TYR A 44 -6.19 -7.19 21.60
CA TYR A 44 -6.81 -8.23 22.41
C TYR A 44 -6.16 -9.61 22.17
N ALA A 45 -5.93 -9.98 20.91
CA ALA A 45 -5.24 -11.21 20.55
C ALA A 45 -3.80 -11.21 21.10
N GLY A 46 -3.09 -10.10 20.96
CA GLY A 46 -1.75 -9.93 21.54
C GLY A 46 -1.72 -10.09 23.05
N PHE A 47 -2.73 -9.58 23.75
CA PHE A 47 -2.85 -9.76 25.20
C PHE A 47 -3.03 -11.24 25.58
N ILE A 48 -3.90 -11.98 24.87
CA ILE A 48 -4.13 -13.42 25.13
C ILE A 48 -2.86 -14.24 24.88
N GLU A 49 -2.13 -13.93 23.81
CA GLU A 49 -0.91 -14.65 23.40
C GLU A 49 0.36 -14.18 24.14
N GLY A 50 0.25 -13.19 25.01
CA GLY A 50 1.40 -12.61 25.70
C GLY A 50 2.39 -11.90 24.78
N ALA A 51 1.92 -11.38 23.64
CA ALA A 51 2.76 -10.64 22.71
C ALA A 51 3.11 -9.25 23.24
N ASN A 52 4.34 -8.81 23.00
CA ASN A 52 4.81 -7.49 23.41
C ASN A 52 4.52 -6.40 22.37
N ASP A 53 4.30 -6.79 21.11
CA ASP A 53 4.14 -5.89 19.98
C ASP A 53 3.02 -6.34 19.04
N VAL A 54 2.26 -5.38 18.56
CA VAL A 54 1.34 -5.51 17.41
C VAL A 54 1.91 -4.65 16.28
N ILE A 55 2.51 -5.30 15.31
CA ILE A 55 3.23 -4.64 14.22
C ILE A 55 2.34 -4.60 12.99
N LEU A 56 2.10 -3.39 12.49
CA LEU A 56 1.39 -3.14 11.24
C LEU A 56 2.35 -2.74 10.12
N SER A 57 1.81 -2.61 8.92
CA SER A 57 2.54 -2.22 7.72
C SER A 57 1.92 -1.00 7.01
N ASN A 58 1.29 -0.09 7.77
CA ASN A 58 0.85 1.18 7.18
C ASN A 58 2.09 2.03 6.86
N GLU A 59 2.05 2.68 5.73
CA GLU A 59 3.10 3.53 5.16
C GLU A 59 2.79 5.02 5.34
N SER A 60 3.72 5.90 4.96
CA SER A 60 3.55 7.36 5.08
C SER A 60 2.47 7.91 4.16
N SER A 61 2.29 7.34 2.99
CA SER A 61 1.30 7.79 1.97
C SER A 61 -0.15 7.62 2.43
N ALA A 62 -0.42 6.80 3.47
CA ALA A 62 -1.75 6.64 4.06
C ALA A 62 -2.28 7.92 4.76
N ASN A 63 -1.42 8.92 4.97
CA ASN A 63 -1.80 10.22 5.55
C ASN A 63 -2.44 11.16 4.53
N GLU A 64 -2.34 10.88 3.22
CA GLU A 64 -2.81 11.78 2.17
C GLU A 64 -4.35 11.84 2.10
N SER A 65 -4.87 13.07 1.91
CA SER A 65 -6.31 13.29 1.63
C SER A 65 -6.70 12.77 0.25
N ASN A 66 -7.94 12.29 0.12
CA ASN A 66 -8.48 11.82 -1.17
C ASN A 66 -9.03 12.93 -2.05
N ILE A 67 -9.32 14.10 -1.47
CA ILE A 67 -9.88 15.26 -2.16
C ILE A 67 -8.91 16.40 -1.98
N GLY A 68 -8.35 16.88 -3.07
CA GLY A 68 -7.39 18.00 -3.04
C GLY A 68 -7.98 19.22 -2.35
N GLY A 69 -7.29 19.71 -1.31
CA GLY A 69 -7.70 20.87 -0.51
C GLY A 69 -8.69 20.62 0.63
N GLU A 70 -9.17 19.38 0.85
CA GLU A 70 -10.02 19.01 1.97
C GLU A 70 -9.35 17.98 2.88
N SER A 71 -9.69 17.98 4.18
CA SER A 71 -9.14 17.05 5.18
C SER A 71 -9.85 15.68 5.20
N VAL A 72 -10.48 15.28 4.07
CA VAL A 72 -11.22 14.02 3.99
C VAL A 72 -10.27 12.89 3.62
N ASN A 73 -9.90 12.07 4.59
CA ASN A 73 -9.12 10.86 4.39
C ASN A 73 -9.97 9.61 4.66
N HIS A 74 -10.36 8.89 3.61
CA HIS A 74 -11.13 7.64 3.76
C HIS A 74 -10.29 6.51 4.40
N GLN A 75 -8.99 6.70 4.51
CA GLN A 75 -8.05 5.79 5.16
C GLN A 75 -7.63 6.25 6.56
N TYR A 76 -8.38 7.17 7.20
CA TYR A 76 -8.03 7.71 8.52
C TYR A 76 -7.51 6.66 9.50
N SER A 77 -8.17 5.50 9.58
CA SER A 77 -7.76 4.42 10.50
C SER A 77 -6.42 3.73 10.14
N LYS A 78 -5.79 4.13 9.03
CA LYS A 78 -4.42 3.76 8.65
C LYS A 78 -3.44 4.92 8.80
N SER A 79 -3.92 6.14 9.09
CA SER A 79 -3.07 7.33 9.25
C SER A 79 -2.21 7.26 10.51
N PHE A 80 -1.18 8.10 10.55
CA PHE A 80 -0.36 8.29 11.76
C PHE A 80 -1.17 8.92 12.90
N GLU A 81 -2.09 9.83 12.58
CA GLU A 81 -2.99 10.45 13.56
C GLU A 81 -3.77 9.39 14.33
N PHE A 82 -4.41 8.45 13.62
CA PHE A 82 -5.11 7.33 14.26
C PHE A 82 -4.15 6.46 15.08
N GLU A 83 -2.95 6.15 14.58
CA GLU A 83 -1.96 5.32 15.27
C GLU A 83 -1.52 5.96 16.58
N ARG A 84 -1.27 7.27 16.58
CA ARG A 84 -0.93 8.06 17.76
C ARG A 84 -2.07 8.09 18.78
N ASP A 85 -3.29 8.38 18.33
CA ASP A 85 -4.46 8.49 19.20
C ASP A 85 -4.83 7.12 19.80
N PHE A 86 -4.67 6.05 19.02
CA PHE A 86 -4.87 4.68 19.51
C PHE A 86 -3.81 4.27 20.54
N ASP A 87 -2.53 4.63 20.33
CA ASP A 87 -1.47 4.36 21.29
C ASP A 87 -1.68 5.16 22.59
N GLU A 88 -2.15 6.41 22.52
CA GLU A 88 -2.50 7.18 23.70
C GLU A 88 -3.68 6.54 24.47
N PHE A 89 -4.73 6.12 23.76
CA PHE A 89 -5.85 5.37 24.35
C PHE A 89 -5.38 4.09 25.02
N ARG A 90 -4.53 3.31 24.35
CA ARG A 90 -3.94 2.07 24.86
C ARG A 90 -3.15 2.34 26.15
N ARG A 91 -2.24 3.30 26.15
CA ARG A 91 -1.42 3.63 27.33
C ARG A 91 -2.24 4.03 28.53
N ARG A 92 -3.35 4.74 28.33
CA ARG A 92 -4.23 5.19 29.42
C ARG A 92 -5.07 4.06 30.00
N ASN A 93 -5.60 3.19 29.14
CA ASN A 93 -6.60 2.20 29.55
C ASN A 93 -6.04 0.79 29.72
N PHE A 94 -4.97 0.46 29.00
CA PHE A 94 -4.36 -0.87 28.94
C PHE A 94 -2.83 -0.80 28.94
N PRO A 95 -2.21 -0.22 29.97
CA PRO A 95 -0.76 0.08 29.98
C PRO A 95 0.16 -1.14 29.84
N GLN A 96 -0.36 -2.33 30.15
CA GLN A 96 0.40 -3.59 30.02
C GLN A 96 0.10 -4.34 28.70
N SER A 97 -0.71 -3.79 27.81
CA SER A 97 -0.96 -4.39 26.50
C SER A 97 0.23 -4.22 25.56
N ALA A 98 0.24 -5.03 24.48
CA ALA A 98 1.23 -4.93 23.41
C ALA A 98 1.32 -3.51 22.84
N VAL A 99 2.53 -3.09 22.48
CA VAL A 99 2.75 -1.81 21.78
C VAL A 99 2.22 -1.93 20.34
N TYR A 100 1.41 -0.96 19.90
CA TYR A 100 0.81 -0.94 18.58
C TYR A 100 1.51 0.12 17.72
N PHE A 101 2.06 -0.27 16.59
CA PHE A 101 2.76 0.64 15.68
C PHE A 101 2.89 0.05 14.27
N SER A 102 3.15 0.90 13.30
CA SER A 102 3.39 0.53 11.90
C SER A 102 4.88 0.59 11.57
N LEU A 103 5.49 -0.57 11.29
CA LEU A 103 6.94 -0.68 11.01
C LEU A 103 7.33 0.01 9.70
N LEU A 104 6.41 0.11 8.74
CA LEU A 104 6.65 0.73 7.45
C LEU A 104 6.30 2.23 7.41
N ARG A 105 5.88 2.82 8.53
CA ARG A 105 5.50 4.23 8.62
C ARG A 105 6.57 5.23 8.12
N PRO A 106 7.86 4.99 8.31
CA PRO A 106 8.89 5.89 7.78
C PRO A 106 9.00 5.92 6.26
N PHE A 107 8.42 4.95 5.55
CA PHE A 107 8.62 4.73 4.14
C PHE A 107 7.38 5.05 3.31
N CYS A 108 7.58 5.48 2.07
CA CYS A 108 6.52 5.60 1.07
C CYS A 108 6.32 4.27 0.30
N GLU A 109 5.21 4.15 -0.45
CA GLU A 109 4.87 2.93 -1.21
C GLU A 109 5.96 2.55 -2.23
N LEU A 110 6.60 3.53 -2.88
CA LEU A 110 7.65 3.27 -3.86
C LEU A 110 8.91 2.66 -3.20
N GLN A 111 9.31 3.16 -2.02
CA GLN A 111 10.41 2.56 -1.25
C GLN A 111 10.09 1.14 -0.81
N ILE A 112 8.84 0.90 -0.38
CA ILE A 112 8.38 -0.43 0.00
C ILE A 112 8.38 -1.37 -1.22
N ALA A 113 7.97 -0.90 -2.39
CA ALA A 113 8.03 -1.67 -3.63
C ALA A 113 9.47 -2.01 -4.01
N LYS A 114 10.43 -1.08 -3.87
CA LYS A 114 11.86 -1.34 -4.06
C LYS A 114 12.36 -2.45 -3.13
N GLN A 115 12.05 -2.36 -1.84
CA GLN A 115 12.42 -3.40 -0.87
C GLN A 115 11.75 -4.75 -1.21
N PHE A 116 10.46 -4.74 -1.54
CA PHE A 116 9.69 -5.94 -1.83
C PHE A 116 10.18 -6.66 -3.09
N SER A 117 10.67 -5.93 -4.10
CA SER A 117 11.19 -6.52 -5.34
C SER A 117 12.32 -7.53 -5.10
N GLN A 118 13.03 -7.44 -3.97
CA GLN A 118 14.10 -8.38 -3.60
C GLN A 118 13.57 -9.73 -3.07
N TYR A 119 12.31 -9.78 -2.66
CA TYR A 119 11.73 -10.98 -2.02
C TYR A 119 10.99 -11.84 -3.03
N LYS A 120 11.72 -12.36 -4.05
CA LYS A 120 11.16 -13.14 -5.17
C LYS A 120 10.27 -14.31 -4.74
N GLN A 121 10.54 -14.92 -3.57
CA GLN A 121 9.75 -16.01 -3.02
C GLN A 121 8.30 -15.61 -2.69
N TYR A 122 8.02 -14.31 -2.55
CA TYR A 122 6.67 -13.81 -2.26
C TYR A 122 5.93 -13.29 -3.48
N HIS A 123 6.59 -13.07 -4.62
CA HIS A 123 5.97 -12.50 -5.83
C HIS A 123 4.78 -13.33 -6.32
N ALA A 124 4.88 -14.66 -6.28
CA ALA A 124 3.82 -15.55 -6.73
C ALA A 124 2.61 -15.62 -5.79
N ILE A 125 2.77 -15.24 -4.51
CA ILE A 125 1.78 -15.48 -3.46
C ILE A 125 1.15 -14.22 -2.88
N PHE A 126 1.76 -13.04 -3.05
CA PHE A 126 1.15 -11.81 -2.53
C PHE A 126 -0.04 -11.36 -3.40
N ARG A 127 -1.02 -10.76 -2.77
CA ARG A 127 -2.20 -10.20 -3.44
C ARG A 127 -2.66 -8.95 -2.70
N SER A 128 -2.94 -7.90 -3.47
CA SER A 128 -3.48 -6.62 -2.96
C SER A 128 -4.75 -6.20 -3.71
N CYS A 129 -5.25 -7.04 -4.61
CA CYS A 129 -6.44 -6.79 -5.40
C CYS A 129 -7.71 -6.94 -4.57
N ASN A 130 -8.53 -5.88 -4.46
CA ASN A 130 -9.79 -5.92 -3.73
C ASN A 130 -10.83 -6.82 -4.42
N ARG A 131 -10.97 -6.71 -5.76
CA ARG A 131 -11.93 -7.52 -6.55
C ARG A 131 -11.59 -9.00 -6.58
N GLY A 132 -10.29 -9.31 -6.68
CA GLY A 132 -9.78 -10.68 -6.76
C GLY A 132 -9.52 -11.36 -5.41
N SER A 133 -9.65 -10.65 -4.28
CA SER A 133 -9.24 -11.12 -2.95
C SER A 133 -9.88 -12.45 -2.53
N LYS A 134 -11.18 -12.62 -2.78
CA LYS A 134 -11.90 -13.87 -2.44
C LYS A 134 -11.41 -15.09 -3.23
N LYS A 135 -10.89 -14.88 -4.45
CA LYS A 135 -10.36 -15.94 -5.32
C LYS A 135 -8.83 -16.04 -5.24
N ASN A 136 -8.19 -15.19 -4.45
CA ASN A 136 -6.73 -15.08 -4.33
C ASN A 136 -6.03 -14.85 -5.69
N ILE A 137 -6.59 -13.96 -6.53
CA ILE A 137 -6.07 -13.61 -7.85
C ILE A 137 -5.90 -12.09 -8.00
N TRP A 138 -5.08 -11.68 -8.94
CA TRP A 138 -5.11 -10.34 -9.50
C TRP A 138 -6.25 -10.27 -10.54
N CYS A 139 -7.20 -9.33 -10.43
CA CYS A 139 -8.25 -9.19 -11.43
C CYS A 139 -7.74 -8.55 -12.73
N CYS A 140 -6.65 -7.80 -12.64
CA CYS A 140 -6.02 -7.07 -13.75
C CYS A 140 -6.95 -6.05 -14.48
N GLU A 141 -8.01 -5.61 -13.80
CA GLU A 141 -9.05 -4.73 -14.32
C GLU A 141 -9.42 -3.61 -13.33
N CYS A 142 -8.59 -3.34 -12.33
CA CYS A 142 -8.88 -2.32 -11.32
C CYS A 142 -7.67 -1.41 -11.05
N PRO A 143 -7.91 -0.18 -10.55
CA PRO A 143 -6.84 0.77 -10.26
C PRO A 143 -5.78 0.22 -9.31
N LYS A 144 -6.17 -0.63 -8.34
CA LYS A 144 -5.22 -1.21 -7.40
C LYS A 144 -4.23 -2.17 -8.08
N CYS A 145 -4.69 -3.01 -9.03
CA CYS A 145 -3.78 -3.88 -9.78
C CYS A 145 -2.81 -3.05 -10.62
N LEU A 146 -3.31 -2.01 -11.29
CA LEU A 146 -2.50 -1.11 -12.10
C LEU A 146 -1.48 -0.36 -11.23
N PHE A 147 -1.91 0.20 -10.10
CA PHE A 147 -1.03 0.89 -9.16
C PHE A 147 0.14 0.00 -8.68
N VAL A 148 -0.16 -1.23 -8.25
CA VAL A 148 0.90 -2.15 -7.78
C VAL A 148 1.86 -2.50 -8.92
N ALA A 149 1.36 -2.68 -10.14
CA ALA A 149 2.21 -2.92 -11.31
C ALA A 149 3.12 -1.71 -11.59
N ILE A 150 2.59 -0.47 -11.50
CA ILE A 150 3.37 0.76 -11.64
C ILE A 150 4.46 0.83 -10.57
N MET A 151 4.12 0.60 -9.29
CA MET A 151 5.10 0.69 -8.20
C MET A 151 6.25 -0.33 -8.33
N LEU A 152 5.97 -1.52 -8.85
CA LEU A 152 6.98 -2.56 -9.04
C LEU A 152 7.77 -2.40 -10.36
N SER A 153 7.22 -1.68 -11.34
CA SER A 153 7.79 -1.60 -12.68
C SER A 153 9.21 -1.01 -12.76
N PRO A 154 9.66 -0.08 -11.90
CA PRO A 154 11.06 0.35 -11.91
C PRO A 154 12.04 -0.76 -11.55
N PHE A 155 11.66 -1.62 -10.62
CA PHE A 155 12.56 -2.52 -9.90
C PHE A 155 12.56 -3.95 -10.43
N LEU A 156 11.57 -4.36 -11.23
CA LEU A 156 11.46 -5.70 -11.79
C LEU A 156 11.64 -5.67 -13.31
N PRO A 157 12.30 -6.67 -13.91
CA PRO A 157 12.25 -6.90 -15.36
C PRO A 157 10.80 -7.06 -15.83
N PRO A 158 10.45 -6.65 -17.08
CA PRO A 158 9.09 -6.76 -17.59
C PRO A 158 8.49 -8.16 -17.50
N ASP A 159 9.29 -9.20 -17.81
CA ASP A 159 8.83 -10.59 -17.75
C ASP A 159 8.51 -11.04 -16.32
N GLU A 160 9.33 -10.64 -15.33
CA GLU A 160 9.06 -10.93 -13.92
C GLU A 160 7.78 -10.20 -13.45
N LEU A 161 7.64 -8.93 -13.81
CA LEU A 161 6.44 -8.16 -13.50
C LEU A 161 5.19 -8.80 -14.10
N ASN A 162 5.24 -9.15 -15.39
CA ASN A 162 4.12 -9.76 -16.10
C ASN A 162 3.76 -11.14 -15.51
N SER A 163 4.73 -11.89 -15.00
CA SER A 163 4.47 -13.18 -14.35
C SER A 163 3.66 -13.05 -13.04
N ILE A 164 3.79 -11.94 -12.32
CA ILE A 164 3.05 -11.67 -11.09
C ILE A 164 1.54 -11.50 -11.39
N PHE A 165 1.22 -10.79 -12.46
CA PHE A 165 -0.16 -10.46 -12.84
C PHE A 165 -0.77 -11.45 -13.84
N GLY A 166 0.07 -12.19 -14.59
CA GLY A 166 -0.35 -13.03 -15.70
C GLY A 166 -0.61 -12.26 -16.99
N CYS A 167 -0.30 -10.96 -17.03
CA CYS A 167 -0.43 -10.09 -18.21
C CYS A 167 0.46 -8.85 -18.07
N ASP A 168 0.67 -8.14 -19.16
CA ASP A 168 1.31 -6.82 -19.15
C ASP A 168 0.26 -5.75 -18.76
N MET A 169 0.31 -5.32 -17.49
CA MET A 169 -0.59 -4.30 -16.96
C MET A 169 -0.39 -2.92 -17.62
N LEU A 170 0.84 -2.60 -18.03
CA LEU A 170 1.15 -1.31 -18.68
C LEU A 170 0.78 -1.29 -20.16
N ALA A 171 0.43 -2.42 -20.76
CA ALA A 171 -0.10 -2.48 -22.13
C ALA A 171 -1.63 -2.33 -22.22
N LYS A 172 -2.35 -2.35 -21.08
CA LYS A 172 -3.81 -2.37 -21.02
C LYS A 172 -4.44 -1.00 -21.22
N THR A 173 -4.78 -0.67 -22.47
CA THR A 173 -5.42 0.62 -22.84
C THR A 173 -6.81 0.80 -22.25
N GLU A 174 -7.52 -0.28 -21.91
CA GLU A 174 -8.80 -0.24 -21.21
C GLU A 174 -8.71 0.39 -19.81
N LEU A 175 -7.50 0.49 -19.23
CA LEU A 175 -7.24 1.12 -17.93
C LEU A 175 -6.77 2.60 -18.05
N GLU A 176 -6.85 3.24 -19.21
CA GLU A 176 -6.37 4.61 -19.42
C GLU A 176 -6.99 5.63 -18.45
N THR A 177 -8.28 5.50 -18.15
CA THR A 177 -8.96 6.42 -17.22
C THR A 177 -8.42 6.29 -15.80
N ASP A 178 -8.25 5.05 -15.34
CA ASP A 178 -7.66 4.77 -14.01
C ASP A 178 -6.20 5.22 -13.96
N PHE A 179 -5.46 4.98 -15.05
CA PHE A 179 -4.08 5.42 -15.21
C PHE A 179 -3.92 6.93 -15.14
N ASP A 180 -4.74 7.67 -15.87
CA ASP A 180 -4.74 9.14 -15.85
C ASP A 180 -5.07 9.68 -14.45
N GLY A 181 -6.00 9.03 -13.73
CA GLY A 181 -6.32 9.35 -12.34
C GLY A 181 -5.14 9.09 -11.37
N LEU A 182 -4.45 7.96 -11.53
CA LEU A 182 -3.27 7.62 -10.74
C LEU A 182 -2.10 8.59 -10.98
N CYS A 183 -1.91 9.03 -12.23
CA CYS A 183 -0.89 10.02 -12.59
C CYS A 183 -1.25 11.47 -12.18
N GLY A 184 -2.46 11.72 -11.65
CA GLY A 184 -2.91 13.06 -11.31
C GLY A 184 -3.33 13.91 -12.52
N PHE A 185 -3.44 13.35 -13.74
CA PHE A 185 -3.79 14.10 -14.96
C PHE A 185 -5.24 14.60 -14.97
N THR A 186 -6.12 13.97 -14.19
CA THR A 186 -7.56 14.29 -14.15
C THR A 186 -7.98 15.08 -12.91
N GLY A 187 -7.08 15.31 -11.95
CA GLY A 187 -7.39 15.92 -10.66
C GLY A 187 -8.27 15.05 -9.73
N LEU A 188 -8.70 13.87 -10.17
CA LEU A 188 -9.47 12.91 -9.39
C LEU A 188 -8.66 11.61 -9.23
N LYS A 189 -8.27 11.32 -8.01
CA LYS A 189 -7.61 10.07 -7.64
C LYS A 189 -8.64 8.94 -7.56
N PRO A 190 -8.34 7.73 -8.06
CA PRO A 190 -9.23 6.57 -7.88
C PRO A 190 -9.53 6.32 -6.40
N PHE A 191 -10.78 5.95 -6.09
CA PHE A 191 -11.24 5.66 -4.72
C PHE A 191 -10.77 4.27 -4.27
N GLU A 192 -9.46 4.09 -4.23
CA GLU A 192 -8.77 2.86 -3.84
C GLU A 192 -7.62 3.20 -2.88
N CYS A 193 -7.18 2.22 -2.11
CA CYS A 193 -5.98 2.36 -1.29
C CYS A 193 -4.72 2.33 -2.18
N VAL A 194 -4.33 3.47 -2.71
CA VAL A 194 -3.17 3.67 -3.60
C VAL A 194 -2.32 4.83 -3.06
N GLY A 195 -1.03 4.82 -3.34
CA GLY A 195 -0.09 5.87 -2.95
C GLY A 195 -0.36 7.24 -3.60
N THR A 196 0.58 8.15 -3.54
CA THR A 196 0.45 9.51 -4.06
C THR A 196 0.65 9.58 -5.58
N ALA A 197 0.15 10.64 -6.22
CA ALA A 197 0.43 10.88 -7.64
C ALA A 197 1.94 11.10 -7.89
N ASP A 198 2.64 11.74 -6.97
CA ASP A 198 4.08 11.99 -7.09
C ASP A 198 4.89 10.68 -7.08
N GLU A 199 4.49 9.70 -6.26
CA GLU A 199 5.08 8.36 -6.29
C GLU A 199 4.83 7.66 -7.62
N VAL A 200 3.62 7.79 -8.19
CA VAL A 200 3.27 7.24 -9.51
C VAL A 200 4.10 7.89 -10.61
N VAL A 201 4.23 9.22 -10.60
CA VAL A 201 5.05 9.97 -11.58
C VAL A 201 6.51 9.54 -11.48
N LEU A 202 7.07 9.43 -10.28
CA LEU A 202 8.45 8.97 -10.10
C LEU A 202 8.63 7.52 -10.58
N ALA A 203 7.74 6.61 -10.21
CA ALA A 203 7.80 5.22 -10.64
C ALA A 203 7.77 5.07 -12.17
N LEU A 204 6.87 5.78 -12.84
CA LEU A 204 6.77 5.75 -14.30
C LEU A 204 7.97 6.42 -14.99
N THR A 205 8.52 7.49 -14.40
CA THR A 205 9.75 8.13 -14.90
C THR A 205 10.91 7.14 -14.87
N LEU A 206 11.17 6.51 -13.73
CA LEU A 206 12.22 5.49 -13.60
C LEU A 206 11.99 4.29 -14.54
N THR A 207 10.73 3.88 -14.71
CA THR A 207 10.37 2.81 -15.65
C THR A 207 10.68 3.21 -17.08
N ALA A 208 10.30 4.44 -17.50
CA ALA A 208 10.58 4.94 -18.84
C ALA A 208 12.10 5.04 -19.12
N GLU A 209 12.88 5.50 -18.14
CA GLU A 209 14.34 5.52 -18.21
C GLU A 209 14.92 4.11 -18.39
N LYS A 210 14.43 3.14 -17.62
CA LYS A 210 14.83 1.73 -17.74
C LYS A 210 14.54 1.18 -19.14
N TYR A 211 13.35 1.40 -19.68
CA TYR A 211 12.98 0.93 -21.03
C TYR A 211 13.86 1.57 -22.11
N LYS A 212 14.10 2.90 -22.02
CA LYS A 212 15.02 3.61 -22.94
C LYS A 212 16.45 3.03 -22.88
N LYS A 213 16.97 2.84 -21.66
CA LYS A 213 18.33 2.33 -21.43
C LYS A 213 18.52 0.89 -21.94
N SER A 214 17.46 0.09 -21.86
CA SER A 214 17.46 -1.31 -22.31
C SER A 214 17.08 -1.51 -23.79
N GLY A 215 16.68 -0.44 -24.50
CA GLY A 215 16.22 -0.52 -25.89
C GLY A 215 14.92 -1.29 -26.07
N LEU A 216 14.11 -1.45 -25.01
CA LEU A 216 12.83 -2.14 -25.05
C LEU A 216 11.73 -1.25 -25.60
N GLU A 217 10.77 -1.84 -26.31
CA GLU A 217 9.56 -1.14 -26.74
C GLU A 217 8.69 -0.83 -25.53
N MET A 218 8.30 0.45 -25.38
CA MET A 218 7.46 0.87 -24.26
C MET A 218 6.02 0.39 -24.45
N PRO A 219 5.37 -0.17 -23.42
CA PRO A 219 3.95 -0.48 -23.45
C PRO A 219 3.08 0.78 -23.57
N ALA A 220 1.81 0.60 -23.96
CA ALA A 220 0.91 1.70 -24.34
C ALA A 220 0.75 2.76 -23.24
N LEU A 221 0.50 2.36 -21.99
CA LEU A 221 0.32 3.31 -20.89
C LEU A 221 1.62 4.06 -20.52
N LEU A 222 2.77 3.41 -20.68
CA LEU A 222 4.05 4.08 -20.44
C LEU A 222 4.36 5.12 -21.54
N ARG A 223 4.04 4.84 -22.82
CA ARG A 223 4.11 5.83 -23.90
C ARG A 223 3.18 7.02 -23.62
N ARG A 224 1.92 6.73 -23.23
CA ARG A 224 0.95 7.75 -22.85
C ARG A 224 1.47 8.66 -21.72
N PHE A 225 2.12 8.08 -20.70
CA PHE A 225 2.77 8.85 -19.65
C PHE A 225 3.82 9.79 -20.22
N CYS A 226 4.74 9.29 -21.04
CA CYS A 226 5.80 10.11 -21.62
C CYS A 226 5.26 11.26 -22.51
N GLU A 227 4.11 11.08 -23.14
CA GLU A 227 3.47 12.10 -23.98
C GLU A 227 2.73 13.16 -23.17
N LYS A 228 2.10 12.77 -22.04
CA LYS A 228 1.24 13.67 -21.26
C LYS A 228 1.93 14.33 -20.07
N ASN A 229 2.93 13.65 -19.48
CA ASN A 229 3.53 14.13 -18.25
C ASN A 229 4.38 15.37 -18.48
N THR A 230 4.03 16.44 -17.77
CA THR A 230 4.79 17.69 -17.72
C THR A 230 5.42 17.95 -16.35
N ALA A 231 5.10 17.12 -15.36
CA ALA A 231 5.62 17.25 -14.01
C ALA A 231 7.05 16.71 -13.91
N CYS A 232 7.88 17.38 -13.13
CA CYS A 232 9.18 16.85 -12.75
C CYS A 232 9.00 15.77 -11.70
N ALA A 233 9.69 14.63 -11.86
CA ALA A 233 9.71 13.58 -10.86
C ALA A 233 10.48 14.04 -9.61
N ASP A 234 9.92 13.79 -8.44
CA ASP A 234 10.57 14.08 -7.16
C ASP A 234 11.40 12.89 -6.67
N TYR A 235 12.67 12.89 -7.03
CA TYR A 235 13.61 11.84 -6.60
C TYR A 235 13.87 11.82 -5.08
N SER A 236 13.52 12.88 -4.34
CA SER A 236 13.67 12.91 -2.89
C SER A 236 12.80 11.88 -2.19
N LEU A 237 11.73 11.41 -2.84
CA LEU A 237 10.87 10.32 -2.33
C LEU A 237 11.63 9.01 -2.10
N LEU A 238 12.69 8.73 -2.86
CA LEU A 238 13.51 7.52 -2.65
C LEU A 238 14.46 7.63 -1.45
N SER A 239 14.83 8.84 -1.05
CA SER A 239 15.72 9.10 0.07
C SER A 239 15.00 9.72 1.28
N GLY A 240 13.68 9.91 1.19
CA GLY A 240 12.87 10.44 2.28
C GLY A 240 12.73 9.44 3.42
N PHE A 241 12.64 9.98 4.64
CA PHE A 241 12.35 9.22 5.85
C PHE A 241 11.34 10.02 6.67
N ASN A 242 10.20 9.42 6.98
CA ASN A 242 9.20 10.08 7.80
C ASN A 242 9.49 9.85 9.29
N GLU A 243 9.85 10.93 9.99
CA GLU A 243 10.15 10.93 11.41
C GLU A 243 8.90 10.76 12.30
N GLU A 244 7.71 11.00 11.76
CA GLU A 244 6.44 10.79 12.48
C GLU A 244 6.07 9.31 12.52
N ASN A 245 6.62 8.60 13.52
CA ASN A 245 6.34 7.18 13.74
C ASN A 245 6.41 6.83 15.23
N LEU A 246 5.86 5.67 15.60
CA LEU A 246 5.86 5.14 16.97
C LEU A 246 6.70 3.87 17.10
N ILE A 247 7.67 3.68 16.23
CA ILE A 247 8.50 2.47 16.21
C ILE A 247 9.36 2.38 17.46
N PRO A 248 9.28 1.30 18.25
CA PRO A 248 10.13 1.11 19.40
C PRO A 248 11.62 0.96 19.03
N LYS A 249 12.51 1.55 19.80
CA LYS A 249 13.98 1.56 19.57
C LYS A 249 14.60 0.19 19.26
N LYS A 250 14.04 -0.90 19.76
CA LYS A 250 14.51 -2.26 19.45
C LYS A 250 14.43 -2.65 17.97
N PHE A 251 13.69 -1.88 17.15
CA PHE A 251 13.58 -2.07 15.71
C PHE A 251 14.44 -1.10 14.89
N ASP A 252 15.15 -0.15 15.53
CA ASP A 252 15.94 0.88 14.82
C ASP A 252 16.92 0.27 13.83
N GLU A 253 17.62 -0.80 14.20
CA GLU A 253 18.57 -1.48 13.30
C GLU A 253 17.88 -2.10 12.05
N CYS A 254 16.68 -2.63 12.24
CA CYS A 254 15.88 -3.18 11.11
C CYS A 254 15.45 -2.06 10.17
N VAL A 255 14.92 -0.97 10.71
CA VAL A 255 14.47 0.20 9.94
C VAL A 255 15.64 0.86 9.23
N LYS A 256 16.78 1.03 9.91
CA LYS A 256 17.99 1.59 9.33
C LYS A 256 18.49 0.79 8.13
N ARG A 257 18.58 -0.53 8.25
CA ARG A 257 18.99 -1.40 7.14
C ARG A 257 18.05 -1.31 5.94
N MET A 258 16.74 -1.24 6.19
CA MET A 258 15.78 -1.02 5.11
C MET A 258 16.00 0.34 4.46
N PHE A 259 16.14 1.41 5.26
CA PHE A 259 16.37 2.75 4.75
C PHE A 259 17.65 2.85 3.91
N GLU A 260 18.76 2.31 4.39
CA GLU A 260 20.03 2.27 3.65
C GLU A 260 19.88 1.59 2.29
N TYR A 261 19.11 0.50 2.22
CA TYR A 261 18.86 -0.19 0.97
C TYR A 261 17.97 0.63 0.02
N VAL A 262 16.82 1.15 0.50
CA VAL A 262 15.86 1.83 -0.39
C VAL A 262 16.35 3.19 -0.86
N SER A 263 17.18 3.89 -0.08
CA SER A 263 17.77 5.19 -0.40
C SER A 263 19.03 5.11 -1.27
N ALA A 264 19.64 3.93 -1.40
CA ALA A 264 20.79 3.76 -2.28
C ALA A 264 20.39 4.03 -3.74
N ALA A 265 21.20 4.83 -4.44
CA ALA A 265 21.08 4.99 -5.89
C ALA A 265 21.49 3.68 -6.57
N ASP A 266 20.71 3.25 -7.58
CA ASP A 266 21.04 2.08 -8.43
C ASP A 266 22.09 2.44 -9.48
#